data_f339f7dce8a48122d16ae8fcb402ef8c
#
_entry.id   f339f7dce8a48122d16ae8fcb402ef8c
#
_cell.length_a   1.000
_cell.length_b   1.000
_cell.length_c   1.000
_cell.angle_alpha   90.00
_cell.angle_beta   90.00
_cell.angle_gamma   90.00
#
_symmetry.space_group_name_H-M   'P 1'
#
loop_
_entity.id
_entity.type
_entity.pdbx_description
1 polymer ?
#
loop_
_entity_poly.entity_id
_entity_poly.type
_entity_poly.pdbx_seq_one_letter_code
_entity_poly.pdbx_strand_id
1 'polypeptide(L)'
;MNILLSNDDGIHAPGIRTMAEALRKIANVTIVAPDSNRSAASSSLTLVKPLQPLHLESGDYCVNGTPADCVHIALNGFLSGRIDLVVSGINAGANLGDDVLYSGTVAAAFEGRHLGLPSIAVSLDGRQHFDTAARVVCELVPKLHSQLLGKHEILNINVPDVPYEELKGIKVCHLGYRSSSAEVIKQQSPRSEDIYWIGLSGLPEYDGEGTDFHAVKNGYVSITPIQVDMTAHHSINALQRWLESE
;
A
#
# COMPACT_ATOMS: atom_id res chain seq x y z
N MET A 1 -6.33 -3.65 -21.08
CA MET A 1 -6.35 -3.74 -19.61
C MET A 1 -6.69 -2.37 -19.05
N ASN A 2 -7.62 -2.32 -18.11
CA ASN A 2 -8.06 -1.10 -17.42
C ASN A 2 -7.55 -1.13 -15.98
N ILE A 3 -6.74 -0.16 -15.60
CA ILE A 3 -6.12 -0.06 -14.27
C ILE A 3 -6.78 1.06 -13.49
N LEU A 4 -7.21 0.77 -12.28
CA LEU A 4 -7.55 1.76 -11.27
C LEU A 4 -6.31 2.09 -10.47
N LEU A 5 -5.88 3.35 -10.50
CA LEU A 5 -4.74 3.84 -9.75
C LEU A 5 -5.21 4.70 -8.58
N SER A 6 -4.71 4.41 -7.37
CA SER A 6 -4.98 5.17 -6.14
C SER A 6 -3.69 5.40 -5.34
N ASN A 7 -3.76 6.13 -4.24
CA ASN A 7 -2.67 6.33 -3.27
C ASN A 7 -3.23 6.90 -1.96
N ASP A 8 -2.37 7.14 -0.97
CA ASP A 8 -2.69 7.84 0.27
C ASP A 8 -2.06 9.25 0.37
N ASP A 9 -1.07 9.57 -0.46
CA ASP A 9 -0.46 10.90 -0.52
C ASP A 9 -1.34 11.98 -1.16
N GLY A 10 -2.43 11.57 -1.83
CA GLY A 10 -3.39 12.44 -2.53
C GLY A 10 -3.15 12.52 -4.03
N ILE A 11 -4.20 12.94 -4.76
CA ILE A 11 -4.26 12.90 -6.25
C ILE A 11 -3.16 13.75 -6.93
N HIS A 12 -2.65 14.77 -6.25
CA HIS A 12 -1.62 15.66 -6.78
C HIS A 12 -0.19 15.26 -6.42
N ALA A 13 -0.01 14.18 -5.65
CA ALA A 13 1.30 13.73 -5.20
C ALA A 13 2.20 13.29 -6.37
N PRO A 14 3.53 13.49 -6.29
CA PRO A 14 4.44 13.13 -7.38
C PRO A 14 4.41 11.63 -7.69
N GLY A 15 4.31 10.77 -6.67
CA GLY A 15 4.33 9.32 -6.86
C GLY A 15 3.21 8.80 -7.75
N ILE A 16 1.95 9.22 -7.49
CA ILE A 16 0.80 8.77 -8.31
C ILE A 16 0.86 9.34 -9.74
N ARG A 17 1.36 10.56 -9.91
CA ARG A 17 1.52 11.18 -11.22
C ARG A 17 2.56 10.44 -12.06
N THR A 18 3.73 10.16 -11.49
CA THR A 18 4.78 9.38 -12.15
C THR A 18 4.28 7.98 -12.52
N MET A 19 3.57 7.31 -11.62
CA MET A 19 2.97 6.00 -11.90
C MET A 19 1.94 6.07 -13.03
N ALA A 20 1.06 7.06 -13.02
CA ALA A 20 0.05 7.23 -14.06
C ALA A 20 0.68 7.46 -15.44
N GLU A 21 1.69 8.32 -15.53
CA GLU A 21 2.43 8.60 -16.78
C GLU A 21 3.10 7.34 -17.33
N ALA A 22 3.66 6.51 -16.47
CA ALA A 22 4.29 5.26 -16.86
C ALA A 22 3.27 4.21 -17.32
N LEU A 23 2.23 3.96 -16.52
CA LEU A 23 1.21 2.94 -16.80
C LEU A 23 0.35 3.28 -18.02
N ARG A 24 0.07 4.57 -18.28
CA ARG A 24 -0.68 5.00 -19.48
C ARG A 24 0.00 4.63 -20.81
N LYS A 25 1.29 4.26 -20.79
CA LYS A 25 2.00 3.75 -21.97
C LYS A 25 1.65 2.30 -22.32
N ILE A 26 1.11 1.54 -21.34
CA ILE A 26 0.84 0.11 -21.48
C ILE A 26 -0.61 -0.29 -21.20
N ALA A 27 -1.43 0.60 -20.62
CA ALA A 27 -2.81 0.32 -20.23
C ALA A 27 -3.68 1.59 -20.21
N ASN A 28 -5.01 1.40 -20.13
CA ASN A 28 -5.93 2.49 -19.78
C ASN A 28 -5.89 2.71 -18.28
N VAL A 29 -5.61 3.93 -17.83
CA VAL A 29 -5.48 4.25 -16.39
C VAL A 29 -6.50 5.30 -16.01
N THR A 30 -7.30 5.00 -14.99
CA THR A 30 -8.16 5.96 -14.30
C THR A 30 -7.63 6.15 -12.88
N ILE A 31 -7.34 7.38 -12.49
CA ILE A 31 -6.98 7.71 -11.11
C ILE A 31 -8.25 7.96 -10.32
N VAL A 32 -8.36 7.33 -9.15
CA VAL A 32 -9.34 7.67 -8.11
C VAL A 32 -8.60 7.75 -6.79
N ALA A 33 -8.37 8.95 -6.30
CA ALA A 33 -7.48 9.18 -5.17
C ALA A 33 -8.03 10.27 -4.22
N PRO A 34 -7.56 10.29 -2.95
CA PRO A 34 -7.94 11.31 -1.98
C PRO A 34 -7.60 12.73 -2.43
N ASP A 35 -8.39 13.70 -1.98
CA ASP A 35 -8.19 15.14 -2.19
C ASP A 35 -6.93 15.69 -1.50
N SER A 36 -6.45 15.00 -0.48
CA SER A 36 -5.33 15.41 0.37
C SER A 36 -4.62 14.19 0.93
N ASN A 37 -3.44 14.40 1.52
CA ASN A 37 -2.70 13.34 2.18
C ASN A 37 -3.52 12.70 3.31
N ARG A 38 -3.58 11.36 3.30
CA ARG A 38 -4.28 10.48 4.25
C ARG A 38 -3.34 9.44 4.87
N SER A 39 -2.08 9.76 5.03
CA SER A 39 -1.08 8.87 5.65
C SER A 39 -1.57 8.30 6.97
N ALA A 40 -1.27 7.05 7.22
CA ALA A 40 -1.71 6.29 8.40
C ALA A 40 -3.25 6.14 8.55
N ALA A 41 -4.02 6.31 7.46
CA ALA A 41 -5.46 6.06 7.48
C ALA A 41 -5.81 4.58 7.65
N SER A 42 -4.86 3.66 7.43
CA SER A 42 -5.11 2.22 7.47
C SER A 42 -6.27 1.80 6.55
N SER A 43 -6.91 0.68 6.84
CA SER A 43 -8.07 0.16 6.08
C SER A 43 -9.41 0.79 6.52
N SER A 44 -9.41 2.06 6.94
CA SER A 44 -10.63 2.72 7.40
C SER A 44 -11.58 3.07 6.25
N LEU A 45 -12.88 2.78 6.46
CA LEU A 45 -13.98 3.17 5.58
C LEU A 45 -14.82 4.28 6.21
N THR A 46 -15.23 5.25 5.40
CA THR A 46 -16.06 6.38 5.81
C THR A 46 -17.56 6.00 5.75
N LEU A 47 -18.12 5.59 6.89
CA LEU A 47 -19.52 5.14 6.97
C LEU A 47 -20.50 6.21 7.49
N VAL A 48 -20.00 7.31 8.08
CA VAL A 48 -20.83 8.29 8.80
C VAL A 48 -21.15 9.54 7.99
N LYS A 49 -20.57 9.71 6.82
CA LYS A 49 -20.81 10.85 5.91
C LYS A 49 -20.73 10.40 4.46
N PRO A 50 -21.41 11.09 3.53
CA PRO A 50 -21.31 10.77 2.11
C PRO A 50 -19.91 11.07 1.56
N LEU A 51 -19.46 10.23 0.64
CA LEU A 51 -18.28 10.45 -0.20
C LEU A 51 -18.72 11.11 -1.51
N GLN A 52 -17.94 12.10 -1.95
CA GLN A 52 -18.24 12.85 -3.17
C GLN A 52 -17.07 12.74 -4.15
N PRO A 53 -17.18 11.91 -5.19
CA PRO A 53 -16.21 11.88 -6.28
C PRO A 53 -16.35 13.14 -7.13
N LEU A 54 -15.28 13.92 -7.23
CA LEU A 54 -15.19 15.06 -8.16
C LEU A 54 -14.49 14.58 -9.44
N HIS A 55 -15.22 14.60 -10.56
CA HIS A 55 -14.66 14.28 -11.86
C HIS A 55 -13.82 15.45 -12.38
N LEU A 56 -12.55 15.18 -12.70
CA LEU A 56 -11.60 16.16 -13.20
C LEU A 56 -11.59 16.20 -14.74
N GLU A 57 -11.11 17.31 -15.31
CA GLU A 57 -10.95 17.46 -16.77
C GLU A 57 -10.04 16.39 -17.40
N SER A 58 -9.11 15.82 -16.62
CA SER A 58 -8.25 14.71 -17.04
C SER A 58 -8.99 13.40 -17.24
N GLY A 59 -10.25 13.27 -16.79
CA GLY A 59 -11.01 12.01 -16.69
C GLY A 59 -10.78 11.23 -15.41
N ASP A 60 -9.96 11.75 -14.49
CA ASP A 60 -9.66 11.17 -13.20
C ASP A 60 -10.66 11.65 -12.13
N TYR A 61 -10.64 11.08 -10.93
CA TYR A 61 -11.56 11.42 -9.84
C TYR A 61 -10.81 11.75 -8.55
N CYS A 62 -11.17 12.86 -7.94
CA CYS A 62 -10.73 13.30 -6.63
C CYS A 62 -11.83 13.01 -5.59
N VAL A 63 -11.52 12.43 -4.44
CA VAL A 63 -12.50 12.01 -3.44
C VAL A 63 -12.15 12.55 -2.06
N ASN A 64 -13.14 13.03 -1.32
CA ASN A 64 -13.02 13.49 0.07
C ASN A 64 -13.01 12.34 1.09
N GLY A 65 -12.29 11.25 0.79
CA GLY A 65 -12.27 10.00 1.54
C GLY A 65 -10.87 9.47 1.82
N THR A 66 -10.81 8.26 2.37
CA THR A 66 -9.58 7.48 2.54
C THR A 66 -9.16 6.82 1.22
N PRO A 67 -7.94 6.29 1.11
CA PRO A 67 -7.53 5.49 -0.05
C PRO A 67 -8.44 4.27 -0.29
N ALA A 68 -8.83 3.57 0.79
CA ALA A 68 -9.76 2.45 0.72
C ALA A 68 -11.15 2.90 0.21
N ASP A 69 -11.67 4.04 0.69
CA ASP A 69 -12.92 4.63 0.20
C ASP A 69 -12.88 4.87 -1.32
N CYS A 70 -11.78 5.46 -1.81
CA CYS A 70 -11.59 5.79 -3.22
C CYS A 70 -11.74 4.55 -4.11
N VAL A 71 -11.02 3.49 -3.78
CA VAL A 71 -11.05 2.23 -4.54
C VAL A 71 -12.40 1.54 -4.36
N HIS A 72 -12.92 1.49 -3.13
CA HIS A 72 -14.20 0.84 -2.83
C HIS A 72 -15.37 1.42 -3.64
N ILE A 73 -15.54 2.75 -3.61
CA ILE A 73 -16.65 3.39 -4.36
C ILE A 73 -16.44 3.36 -5.87
N ALA A 74 -15.19 3.34 -6.34
CA ALA A 74 -14.90 3.19 -7.76
C ALA A 74 -15.30 1.80 -8.25
N LEU A 75 -14.85 0.74 -7.59
CA LEU A 75 -15.08 -0.65 -8.01
C LEU A 75 -16.55 -1.07 -7.85
N ASN A 76 -17.22 -0.66 -6.77
CA ASN A 76 -18.59 -1.05 -6.47
C ASN A 76 -19.65 -0.03 -6.94
N GLY A 77 -19.21 1.13 -7.42
CA GLY A 77 -20.07 2.21 -7.88
C GLY A 77 -19.85 2.58 -9.33
N PHE A 78 -19.27 3.76 -9.57
CA PHE A 78 -19.25 4.41 -10.88
C PHE A 78 -18.27 3.80 -11.92
N LEU A 79 -17.31 2.95 -11.54
CA LEU A 79 -16.44 2.18 -12.43
C LEU A 79 -16.70 0.67 -12.36
N SER A 80 -17.82 0.24 -11.76
CA SER A 80 -18.12 -1.19 -11.57
C SER A 80 -18.03 -1.98 -12.88
N GLY A 81 -17.37 -3.15 -12.81
CA GLY A 81 -17.21 -4.07 -13.95
C GLY A 81 -16.28 -3.59 -15.06
N ARG A 82 -15.55 -2.49 -14.88
CA ARG A 82 -14.68 -1.88 -15.90
C ARG A 82 -13.18 -2.00 -15.60
N ILE A 83 -12.82 -2.44 -14.40
CA ILE A 83 -11.44 -2.46 -13.91
C ILE A 83 -10.93 -3.90 -13.86
N ASP A 84 -9.74 -4.11 -14.38
CA ASP A 84 -9.05 -5.40 -14.39
C ASP A 84 -8.03 -5.52 -13.24
N LEU A 85 -7.43 -4.41 -12.81
CA LEU A 85 -6.32 -4.35 -11.85
C LEU A 85 -6.39 -3.07 -11.02
N VAL A 86 -6.11 -3.18 -9.72
CA VAL A 86 -5.81 -2.03 -8.85
C VAL A 86 -4.30 -1.93 -8.65
N VAL A 87 -3.77 -0.73 -8.87
CA VAL A 87 -2.42 -0.33 -8.45
C VAL A 87 -2.56 0.81 -7.45
N SER A 88 -1.94 0.69 -6.29
CA SER A 88 -1.93 1.72 -5.25
C SER A 88 -0.50 2.22 -5.02
N GLY A 89 -0.28 3.52 -5.17
CA GLY A 89 1.02 4.17 -4.98
C GLY A 89 1.36 5.14 -6.11
N ILE A 90 2.61 5.57 -6.24
CA ILE A 90 3.79 5.16 -5.45
C ILE A 90 3.79 5.94 -4.14
N ASN A 91 3.81 5.22 -3.01
CA ASN A 91 3.92 5.84 -1.70
C ASN A 91 5.31 6.46 -1.50
N ALA A 92 5.36 7.64 -0.88
CA ALA A 92 6.61 8.32 -0.49
C ALA A 92 7.07 7.83 0.89
N GLY A 93 7.77 6.73 0.92
CA GLY A 93 8.23 5.98 2.08
C GLY A 93 7.86 4.50 1.96
N ALA A 94 8.68 3.61 2.50
CA ALA A 94 8.45 2.18 2.43
C ALA A 94 7.28 1.74 3.35
N ASN A 95 6.63 0.64 2.96
CA ASN A 95 5.65 -0.08 3.77
C ASN A 95 6.19 -1.50 4.02
N LEU A 96 7.09 -1.63 4.98
CA LEU A 96 7.83 -2.85 5.31
C LEU A 96 7.34 -3.47 6.61
N GLY A 97 7.39 -4.78 6.67
CA GLY A 97 7.00 -5.52 7.87
C GLY A 97 5.59 -5.18 8.33
N ASP A 98 5.42 -4.95 9.61
CA ASP A 98 4.14 -4.61 10.25
C ASP A 98 3.63 -3.18 9.94
N ASP A 99 4.42 -2.32 9.26
CA ASP A 99 3.94 -1.03 8.76
C ASP A 99 2.73 -1.21 7.82
N VAL A 100 2.60 -2.36 7.14
CA VAL A 100 1.47 -2.69 6.26
C VAL A 100 0.11 -2.57 6.94
N LEU A 101 0.05 -2.74 8.27
CA LEU A 101 -1.18 -2.64 9.06
C LEU A 101 -1.73 -1.21 9.11
N TYR A 102 -0.87 -0.21 8.99
CA TYR A 102 -1.22 1.21 9.08
C TYR A 102 -1.25 1.90 7.71
N SER A 103 -0.82 1.19 6.64
CA SER A 103 -0.64 1.75 5.31
C SER A 103 -1.97 1.96 4.58
N GLY A 104 -2.25 3.20 4.19
CA GLY A 104 -3.34 3.54 3.28
C GLY A 104 -3.12 3.01 1.86
N THR A 105 -1.85 2.97 1.42
CA THR A 105 -1.46 2.41 0.12
C THR A 105 -1.79 0.91 0.04
N VAL A 106 -1.43 0.15 1.08
CA VAL A 106 -1.74 -1.29 1.17
C VAL A 106 -3.26 -1.52 1.27
N ALA A 107 -3.95 -0.70 2.07
CA ALA A 107 -5.40 -0.77 2.22
C ALA A 107 -6.15 -0.58 0.89
N ALA A 108 -5.75 0.41 0.09
CA ALA A 108 -6.33 0.63 -1.25
C ALA A 108 -6.13 -0.57 -2.18
N ALA A 109 -4.94 -1.20 -2.16
CA ALA A 109 -4.69 -2.40 -2.94
C ALA A 109 -5.57 -3.57 -2.48
N PHE A 110 -5.82 -3.73 -1.17
CA PHE A 110 -6.70 -4.77 -0.66
C PHE A 110 -8.15 -4.63 -1.13
N GLU A 111 -8.65 -3.42 -1.40
CA GLU A 111 -9.98 -3.26 -1.98
C GLU A 111 -10.09 -3.87 -3.39
N GLY A 112 -8.98 -3.98 -4.11
CA GLY A 112 -8.91 -4.64 -5.42
C GLY A 112 -8.73 -6.16 -5.41
N ARG A 113 -8.58 -6.80 -4.24
CA ARG A 113 -8.26 -8.25 -4.08
C ARG A 113 -9.28 -9.22 -4.70
N HIS A 114 -10.47 -8.73 -5.04
CA HIS A 114 -11.53 -9.54 -5.66
C HIS A 114 -11.54 -9.50 -7.19
N LEU A 115 -10.63 -8.72 -7.80
CA LEU A 115 -10.45 -8.67 -9.24
C LEU A 115 -9.74 -9.92 -9.77
N GLY A 116 -9.72 -10.08 -11.08
CA GLY A 116 -9.11 -11.25 -11.72
C GLY A 116 -7.57 -11.29 -11.68
N LEU A 117 -6.92 -10.15 -11.45
CA LEU A 117 -5.46 -10.01 -11.32
C LEU A 117 -5.10 -9.61 -9.89
N PRO A 118 -3.94 -10.06 -9.37
CA PRO A 118 -3.45 -9.61 -8.07
C PRO A 118 -3.22 -8.10 -8.06
N SER A 119 -3.86 -7.41 -7.12
CA SER A 119 -3.64 -5.97 -6.92
C SER A 119 -2.24 -5.69 -6.37
N ILE A 120 -1.73 -4.49 -6.64
CA ILE A 120 -0.38 -4.07 -6.28
C ILE A 120 -0.44 -2.88 -5.33
N ALA A 121 0.24 -2.97 -4.19
CA ALA A 121 0.69 -1.83 -3.39
C ALA A 121 2.16 -1.58 -3.70
N VAL A 122 2.53 -0.34 -4.05
CA VAL A 122 3.90 0.01 -4.38
C VAL A 122 4.37 1.22 -3.59
N SER A 123 5.57 1.09 -3.01
CA SER A 123 6.20 2.09 -2.15
C SER A 123 7.65 2.30 -2.58
N LEU A 124 8.13 3.52 -2.49
CA LEU A 124 9.53 3.89 -2.65
C LEU A 124 10.14 4.11 -1.27
N ASP A 125 11.26 3.47 -0.95
CA ASP A 125 11.98 3.68 0.31
C ASP A 125 12.72 5.03 0.29
N GLY A 126 11.97 6.09 0.04
CA GLY A 126 12.44 7.46 -0.09
C GLY A 126 11.48 8.35 -0.86
N ARG A 127 12.00 9.38 -1.55
CA ARG A 127 11.20 10.42 -2.20
C ARG A 127 11.77 10.97 -3.51
N GLN A 128 12.79 10.33 -4.09
CA GLN A 128 13.53 10.90 -5.22
C GLN A 128 13.26 10.13 -6.52
N HIS A 129 13.45 8.81 -6.53
CA HIS A 129 13.43 7.98 -7.74
C HIS A 129 12.07 7.29 -7.97
N PHE A 130 10.97 8.07 -8.01
CA PHE A 130 9.64 7.52 -8.32
C PHE A 130 9.58 6.86 -9.70
N ASP A 131 10.38 7.33 -10.65
CA ASP A 131 10.53 6.73 -11.99
C ASP A 131 11.09 5.31 -11.93
N THR A 132 12.02 5.04 -11.03
CA THR A 132 12.54 3.69 -10.76
C THR A 132 11.40 2.74 -10.33
N ALA A 133 10.59 3.15 -9.35
CA ALA A 133 9.46 2.34 -8.87
C ALA A 133 8.39 2.16 -9.97
N ALA A 134 8.10 3.21 -10.73
CA ALA A 134 7.16 3.14 -11.85
C ALA A 134 7.63 2.16 -12.94
N ARG A 135 8.92 2.18 -13.27
CA ARG A 135 9.51 1.25 -14.25
C ARG A 135 9.41 -0.20 -13.77
N VAL A 136 9.75 -0.46 -12.50
CA VAL A 136 9.60 -1.81 -11.90
C VAL A 136 8.17 -2.32 -12.05
N VAL A 137 7.15 -1.51 -11.71
CA VAL A 137 5.75 -1.92 -11.83
C VAL A 137 5.36 -2.15 -13.30
N CYS A 138 5.79 -1.29 -14.23
CA CYS A 138 5.52 -1.47 -15.66
C CYS A 138 6.12 -2.77 -16.23
N GLU A 139 7.23 -3.25 -15.69
CA GLU A 139 7.83 -4.54 -16.09
C GLU A 139 7.11 -5.75 -15.46
N LEU A 140 6.46 -5.57 -14.32
CA LEU A 140 5.74 -6.63 -13.62
C LEU A 140 4.30 -6.79 -14.12
N VAL A 141 3.60 -5.69 -14.38
CA VAL A 141 2.17 -5.70 -14.80
C VAL A 141 1.87 -6.64 -15.96
N PRO A 142 2.67 -6.68 -17.06
CA PRO A 142 2.43 -7.63 -18.17
C PRO A 142 2.61 -9.11 -17.81
N LYS A 143 3.25 -9.41 -16.68
CA LYS A 143 3.51 -10.79 -16.20
C LYS A 143 2.43 -11.28 -15.25
N LEU A 144 1.51 -10.41 -14.82
CA LEU A 144 0.41 -10.79 -13.93
C LEU A 144 -0.57 -11.72 -14.63
N HIS A 145 -1.04 -12.71 -13.92
CA HIS A 145 -2.12 -13.61 -14.35
C HIS A 145 -2.95 -14.08 -13.15
N SER A 146 -4.17 -14.52 -13.40
CA SER A 146 -5.16 -14.86 -12.35
C SER A 146 -4.79 -16.05 -11.45
N GLN A 147 -3.78 -16.82 -11.82
CA GLN A 147 -3.30 -17.96 -11.04
C GLN A 147 -1.97 -17.69 -10.34
N LEU A 148 -1.48 -16.43 -10.38
CA LEU A 148 -0.19 -16.07 -9.76
C LEU A 148 -0.23 -16.18 -8.24
N LEU A 149 -1.33 -15.75 -7.64
CA LEU A 149 -1.55 -15.75 -6.19
C LEU A 149 -2.85 -16.46 -5.82
N GLY A 150 -3.02 -16.75 -4.54
CA GLY A 150 -4.29 -17.20 -3.97
C GLY A 150 -5.37 -16.12 -4.02
N LYS A 151 -6.61 -16.53 -3.74
CA LYS A 151 -7.71 -15.58 -3.61
C LYS A 151 -7.45 -14.68 -2.41
N HIS A 152 -7.75 -13.39 -2.55
CA HIS A 152 -7.61 -12.38 -1.50
C HIS A 152 -6.18 -11.99 -1.13
N GLU A 153 -5.21 -12.39 -1.95
CA GLU A 153 -3.82 -11.96 -1.82
C GLU A 153 -3.52 -10.80 -2.76
N ILE A 154 -2.60 -9.96 -2.34
CA ILE A 154 -2.08 -8.82 -3.10
C ILE A 154 -0.55 -8.83 -3.09
N LEU A 155 0.08 -8.06 -3.97
CA LEU A 155 1.53 -7.85 -3.97
C LEU A 155 1.86 -6.55 -3.24
N ASN A 156 2.66 -6.63 -2.18
CA ASN A 156 3.30 -5.48 -1.56
C ASN A 156 4.72 -5.34 -2.12
N ILE A 157 5.00 -4.25 -2.83
CA ILE A 157 6.26 -3.99 -3.52
C ILE A 157 6.92 -2.78 -2.87
N ASN A 158 8.16 -2.96 -2.40
CA ASN A 158 8.98 -1.85 -1.91
C ASN A 158 10.24 -1.74 -2.77
N VAL A 159 10.52 -0.54 -3.23
CA VAL A 159 11.61 -0.24 -4.15
C VAL A 159 12.62 0.66 -3.44
N PRO A 160 13.93 0.32 -3.44
CA PRO A 160 14.98 1.22 -2.95
C PRO A 160 14.98 2.56 -3.70
N ASP A 161 15.24 3.65 -2.99
CA ASP A 161 15.28 5.01 -3.58
C ASP A 161 16.63 5.28 -4.28
N VAL A 162 16.86 4.58 -5.36
CA VAL A 162 18.08 4.68 -6.19
C VAL A 162 17.70 4.72 -7.66
N PRO A 163 18.60 5.20 -8.55
CA PRO A 163 18.44 5.05 -9.99
C PRO A 163 18.20 3.58 -10.37
N TYR A 164 17.38 3.34 -11.40
CA TYR A 164 16.99 1.99 -11.80
C TYR A 164 18.18 1.06 -12.07
N GLU A 165 19.24 1.60 -12.65
CA GLU A 165 20.47 0.87 -13.01
C GLU A 165 21.28 0.42 -11.78
N GLU A 166 21.02 0.99 -10.62
CA GLU A 166 21.66 0.62 -9.34
C GLU A 166 20.88 -0.46 -8.57
N LEU A 167 19.66 -0.80 -9.01
CA LEU A 167 18.91 -1.92 -8.45
C LEU A 167 19.65 -3.23 -8.69
N LYS A 168 19.80 -4.03 -7.65
CA LYS A 168 20.46 -5.34 -7.72
C LYS A 168 19.53 -6.47 -8.17
N GLY A 169 18.29 -6.15 -8.49
CA GLY A 169 17.26 -7.09 -8.93
C GLY A 169 16.06 -7.14 -7.99
N ILE A 170 15.27 -8.19 -8.10
CA ILE A 170 14.01 -8.38 -7.36
C ILE A 170 14.12 -9.61 -6.47
N LYS A 171 13.61 -9.54 -5.24
CA LYS A 171 13.49 -10.68 -4.31
C LYS A 171 12.06 -10.87 -3.87
N VAL A 172 11.59 -12.12 -3.84
CA VAL A 172 10.37 -12.49 -3.15
C VAL A 172 10.70 -12.66 -1.67
N CYS A 173 9.92 -11.98 -0.82
CA CYS A 173 10.20 -11.83 0.59
C CYS A 173 8.98 -12.22 1.44
N HIS A 174 9.21 -12.39 2.72
CA HIS A 174 8.18 -12.33 3.76
C HIS A 174 8.31 -11.02 4.56
N LEU A 175 7.24 -10.63 5.27
CA LEU A 175 7.28 -9.47 6.14
C LEU A 175 8.24 -9.71 7.31
N GLY A 176 9.10 -8.71 7.59
CA GLY A 176 9.76 -8.59 8.88
C GLY A 176 8.82 -7.97 9.93
N TYR A 177 9.35 -7.56 11.07
CA TYR A 177 8.61 -6.76 12.04
C TYR A 177 9.54 -5.80 12.77
N ARG A 178 8.93 -4.75 13.34
CA ARG A 178 9.64 -3.73 14.11
C ARG A 178 9.59 -4.04 15.60
N SER A 179 10.56 -3.52 16.35
CA SER A 179 10.42 -3.38 17.78
C SER A 179 9.27 -2.42 18.11
N SER A 180 8.84 -2.38 19.38
CA SER A 180 7.82 -1.43 19.82
C SER A 180 8.10 -0.01 19.28
N SER A 181 7.04 0.75 18.98
CA SER A 181 7.12 2.11 18.46
C SER A 181 8.07 3.00 19.27
N ALA A 182 8.67 4.00 18.61
CA ALA A 182 9.44 5.03 19.27
C ALA A 182 8.61 5.75 20.36
N GLU A 183 9.32 6.36 21.33
CA GLU A 183 8.69 7.09 22.42
C GLU A 183 7.70 8.16 21.93
N VAL A 184 6.57 8.27 22.62
CA VAL A 184 5.63 9.36 22.40
C VAL A 184 6.28 10.67 22.84
N ILE A 185 6.33 11.65 21.96
CA ILE A 185 6.92 12.97 22.23
C ILE A 185 5.84 13.87 22.81
N LYS A 186 5.99 14.22 24.09
CA LYS A 186 5.13 15.19 24.75
C LYS A 186 5.66 16.61 24.50
N GLN A 187 4.79 17.53 24.13
CA GLN A 187 5.06 18.97 23.99
C GLN A 187 3.93 19.78 24.61
N GLN A 188 4.13 21.09 24.70
CA GLN A 188 3.05 22.02 25.08
C GLN A 188 2.60 22.83 23.87
N SER A 189 1.29 23.00 23.72
CA SER A 189 0.70 23.90 22.76
C SER A 189 0.99 25.35 23.14
N PRO A 190 0.81 26.36 22.25
CA PRO A 190 0.93 27.78 22.59
C PRO A 190 -0.05 28.24 23.69
N ARG A 191 -1.07 27.42 24.02
CA ARG A 191 -2.03 27.67 25.12
C ARG A 191 -1.73 26.90 26.39
N SER A 192 -0.50 26.34 26.51
CA SER A 192 -0.03 25.52 27.64
C SER A 192 -0.83 24.22 27.86
N GLU A 193 -1.45 23.69 26.81
CA GLU A 193 -2.09 22.36 26.83
C GLU A 193 -1.07 21.30 26.45
N ASP A 194 -1.12 20.15 27.13
CA ASP A 194 -0.27 19.00 26.79
C ASP A 194 -0.72 18.41 25.44
N ILE A 195 0.21 18.31 24.50
CA ILE A 195 0.02 17.64 23.20
C ILE A 195 1.04 16.52 23.04
N TYR A 196 0.65 15.48 22.32
CA TYR A 196 1.46 14.28 22.13
C TYR A 196 1.62 13.96 20.65
N TRP A 197 2.86 13.70 20.26
CA TRP A 197 3.17 13.19 18.92
C TRP A 197 3.47 11.70 19.00
N ILE A 198 2.87 10.93 18.10
CA ILE A 198 3.30 9.55 17.88
C ILE A 198 4.67 9.62 17.22
N GLY A 199 5.66 8.99 17.85
CA GLY A 199 7.04 8.94 17.33
C GLY A 199 7.14 8.16 16.02
N LEU A 200 8.33 8.12 15.46
CA LEU A 200 8.64 7.32 14.28
C LEU A 200 8.43 5.82 14.58
N SER A 201 8.20 5.03 13.54
CA SER A 201 8.18 3.56 13.65
C SER A 201 9.47 3.07 14.33
N GLY A 202 9.35 2.02 15.14
CA GLY A 202 10.49 1.41 15.82
C GLY A 202 11.55 0.89 14.83
N LEU A 203 12.74 0.61 15.34
CA LEU A 203 13.78 -0.03 14.53
C LEU A 203 13.34 -1.45 14.11
N PRO A 204 13.80 -1.96 12.96
CA PRO A 204 13.58 -3.35 12.62
C PRO A 204 14.14 -4.27 13.71
N GLU A 205 13.32 -5.19 14.22
CA GLU A 205 13.72 -6.21 15.18
C GLU A 205 13.97 -7.54 14.47
N TYR A 206 13.16 -7.83 13.45
CA TYR A 206 13.34 -8.98 12.58
C TYR A 206 13.52 -8.50 11.13
N ASP A 207 14.79 -8.31 10.75
CA ASP A 207 15.22 -7.82 9.44
C ASP A 207 16.26 -8.76 8.77
N GLY A 208 16.29 -10.03 9.18
CA GLY A 208 17.20 -11.03 8.67
C GLY A 208 16.98 -11.40 7.20
N GLU A 209 17.81 -12.27 6.67
CA GLU A 209 17.73 -12.75 5.30
C GLU A 209 16.34 -13.35 4.99
N GLY A 210 15.79 -12.98 3.82
CA GLY A 210 14.45 -13.38 3.40
C GLY A 210 13.36 -12.35 3.74
N THR A 211 13.61 -11.38 4.63
CA THR A 211 12.66 -10.31 4.93
C THR A 211 12.68 -9.20 3.88
N ASP A 212 11.58 -8.48 3.79
CA ASP A 212 11.44 -7.27 2.97
C ASP A 212 12.42 -6.16 3.40
N PHE A 213 12.64 -5.97 4.72
CA PHE A 213 13.66 -5.06 5.25
C PHE A 213 15.05 -5.38 4.70
N HIS A 214 15.45 -6.66 4.78
CA HIS A 214 16.76 -7.09 4.31
C HIS A 214 16.93 -6.87 2.81
N ALA A 215 15.91 -7.17 2.02
CA ALA A 215 15.97 -6.98 0.58
C ALA A 215 16.18 -5.50 0.21
N VAL A 216 15.33 -4.60 0.72
CA VAL A 216 15.38 -3.16 0.41
C VAL A 216 16.70 -2.54 0.89
N LYS A 217 17.11 -2.82 2.13
CA LYS A 217 18.39 -2.34 2.70
C LYS A 217 19.61 -2.74 1.86
N ASN A 218 19.54 -3.88 1.17
CA ASN A 218 20.62 -4.37 0.33
C ASN A 218 20.48 -3.99 -1.16
N GLY A 219 19.55 -3.10 -1.52
CA GLY A 219 19.38 -2.57 -2.87
C GLY A 219 18.56 -3.47 -3.80
N TYR A 220 17.76 -4.41 -3.26
CA TYR A 220 16.83 -5.23 -4.02
C TYR A 220 15.41 -4.71 -3.86
N VAL A 221 14.63 -4.76 -4.93
CA VAL A 221 13.17 -4.62 -4.83
C VAL A 221 12.64 -5.80 -4.04
N SER A 222 11.83 -5.55 -3.00
CA SER A 222 11.10 -6.60 -2.32
C SER A 222 9.71 -6.77 -2.92
N ILE A 223 9.27 -8.01 -3.15
CA ILE A 223 7.89 -8.37 -3.47
C ILE A 223 7.41 -9.35 -2.40
N THR A 224 6.44 -8.93 -1.62
CA THR A 224 5.85 -9.74 -0.56
C THR A 224 4.38 -10.00 -0.88
N PRO A 225 3.95 -11.26 -1.08
CA PRO A 225 2.54 -11.59 -1.13
C PRO A 225 1.95 -11.45 0.26
N ILE A 226 0.87 -10.66 0.39
CA ILE A 226 0.19 -10.43 1.66
C ILE A 226 -1.31 -10.70 1.51
N GLN A 227 -1.95 -11.11 2.61
CA GLN A 227 -3.36 -11.50 2.64
C GLN A 227 -4.09 -10.87 3.83
N VAL A 228 -5.42 -10.89 3.78
CA VAL A 228 -6.28 -10.33 4.84
C VAL A 228 -6.48 -11.27 6.03
N ASP A 229 -6.18 -12.57 5.89
CA ASP A 229 -6.34 -13.51 6.99
C ASP A 229 -5.24 -13.32 8.03
N MET A 230 -5.61 -12.68 9.14
CA MET A 230 -4.74 -12.45 10.30
C MET A 230 -4.88 -13.55 11.36
N THR A 231 -5.56 -14.65 11.07
CA THR A 231 -5.75 -15.75 12.01
C THR A 231 -4.43 -16.47 12.27
N ALA A 232 -4.03 -16.56 13.55
CA ALA A 232 -2.91 -17.38 13.96
C ALA A 232 -3.30 -18.87 13.97
N HIS A 233 -3.46 -19.47 12.77
CA HIS A 233 -3.98 -20.83 12.61
C HIS A 233 -3.24 -21.88 13.43
N HIS A 234 -1.92 -21.73 13.61
CA HIS A 234 -1.09 -22.63 14.43
C HIS A 234 -1.44 -22.58 15.92
N SER A 235 -2.09 -21.50 16.38
CA SER A 235 -2.44 -21.31 17.81
C SER A 235 -3.84 -21.80 18.17
N ILE A 236 -4.70 -22.09 17.18
CA ILE A 236 -6.11 -22.47 17.42
C ILE A 236 -6.20 -23.69 18.33
N ASN A 237 -5.48 -24.77 18.01
CA ASN A 237 -5.51 -25.99 18.81
C ASN A 237 -4.95 -25.82 20.22
N ALA A 238 -3.97 -24.94 20.41
CA ALA A 238 -3.42 -24.64 21.73
C ALA A 238 -4.44 -23.88 22.58
N LEU A 239 -5.11 -22.90 21.99
CA LEU A 239 -6.16 -22.13 22.66
C LEU A 239 -7.38 -23.00 23.03
N GLN A 240 -7.76 -23.94 22.15
CA GLN A 240 -8.86 -24.86 22.41
C GLN A 240 -8.53 -25.77 23.60
N ARG A 241 -7.33 -26.37 23.66
CA ARG A 241 -6.89 -27.16 24.83
C ARG A 241 -6.85 -26.35 26.12
N TRP A 242 -6.45 -25.05 26.03
CA TRP A 242 -6.46 -24.19 27.21
C TRP A 242 -7.88 -23.94 27.74
N LEU A 243 -8.87 -23.78 26.86
CA LEU A 243 -10.27 -23.63 27.28
C LEU A 243 -10.87 -24.90 27.89
N GLU A 244 -10.39 -26.07 27.49
CA GLU A 244 -10.86 -27.39 27.98
C GLU A 244 -10.12 -27.84 29.27
N SER A 245 -9.02 -27.15 29.63
CA SER A 245 -8.28 -27.45 30.88
C SER A 245 -8.94 -26.69 32.03
N GLU A 246 -9.73 -27.43 32.86
CA GLU A 246 -10.17 -27.02 34.20
C GLU A 246 -9.15 -27.41 35.27
#